data_ac93380b363bda5fc992e0d4e12ebe63
#
_entry.id   ac93380b363bda5fc992e0d4e12ebe63
#
_cell.length_a   1.000
_cell.length_b   1.000
_cell.length_c   1.000
_cell.angle_alpha   90.00
_cell.angle_beta   90.00
_cell.angle_gamma   90.00
#
_symmetry.space_group_name_H-M   'P 1'
#
loop_
_entity.id
_entity.type
_entity.pdbx_description
1 polymer ?
#
loop_
_entity_poly.entity_id
_entity_poly.type
_entity_poly.pdbx_seq_one_letter_code
_entity_poly.pdbx_strand_id
1 'polypeptide(L)'
;MAPTPITHVFFDVGGVLGTNGWDRHERAKAVALFALDVEDFERRHEDAVGTFEAGNMTLDEYLDDTVFCEKRSFSRDEFKDFMRAQSQPFPDSIAVARDLAAAGRHVLMTLNNESAELNAHRLQSFGLLPLFSAFFSSCWVGAVKPSRRIYEVARDVSQADPGHSVFVDDRPQNLTPAAALGMRTILFKDAAQLRRDLAALGVDAGA
;
A
#
# COMPACT_ATOMS: atom_id res chain seq x y z
N MET A 1 24.42 -24.74 -3.59
CA MET A 1 24.39 -23.56 -4.47
C MET A 1 24.26 -22.34 -3.59
N ALA A 2 25.03 -21.29 -3.84
CA ALA A 2 24.82 -20.02 -3.14
C ALA A 2 23.39 -19.52 -3.39
N PRO A 3 22.72 -18.91 -2.40
CA PRO A 3 21.39 -18.36 -2.59
C PRO A 3 21.45 -17.27 -3.67
N THR A 4 20.43 -17.24 -4.53
CA THR A 4 20.29 -16.22 -5.57
C THR A 4 20.19 -14.84 -4.91
N PRO A 5 21.08 -13.88 -5.23
CA PRO A 5 21.09 -12.58 -4.55
C PRO A 5 19.82 -11.78 -4.89
N ILE A 6 19.23 -11.17 -3.90
CA ILE A 6 18.10 -10.24 -4.09
C ILE A 6 18.64 -8.88 -4.54
N THR A 7 18.08 -8.33 -5.61
CA THR A 7 18.42 -7.02 -6.16
C THR A 7 17.28 -6.01 -6.01
N HIS A 8 16.03 -6.48 -5.94
CA HIS A 8 14.84 -5.65 -5.88
C HIS A 8 13.98 -6.00 -4.67
N VAL A 9 13.53 -4.98 -3.96
CA VAL A 9 12.64 -5.13 -2.81
C VAL A 9 11.39 -4.30 -3.03
N PHE A 10 10.24 -4.98 -3.08
CA PHE A 10 8.94 -4.37 -3.20
C PHE A 10 8.26 -4.34 -1.82
N PHE A 11 7.75 -3.19 -1.43
CA PHE A 11 7.04 -2.99 -0.16
C PHE A 11 5.57 -2.65 -0.42
N ASP A 12 4.66 -3.29 0.30
CA ASP A 12 3.36 -2.69 0.51
C ASP A 12 3.48 -1.42 1.38
N VAL A 13 2.50 -0.55 1.31
CA VAL A 13 2.43 0.69 2.10
C VAL A 13 1.48 0.52 3.27
N GLY A 14 0.22 0.16 2.99
CA GLY A 14 -0.78 -0.11 4.03
C GLY A 14 -0.46 -1.38 4.81
N GLY A 15 -0.52 -1.33 6.15
CA GLY A 15 -0.18 -2.46 7.00
C GLY A 15 1.32 -2.76 7.15
N VAL A 16 2.19 -2.15 6.32
CA VAL A 16 3.66 -2.37 6.34
C VAL A 16 4.44 -1.11 6.71
N LEU A 17 4.25 -0.01 5.97
CA LEU A 17 4.92 1.27 6.21
C LEU A 17 4.04 2.27 6.98
N GLY A 18 2.76 1.99 7.10
CA GLY A 18 1.78 2.75 7.87
C GLY A 18 0.49 1.96 8.05
N THR A 19 -0.50 2.59 8.68
CA THR A 19 -1.83 2.00 8.85
C THR A 19 -2.47 1.67 7.49
N ASN A 20 -3.49 0.82 7.47
CA ASN A 20 -4.21 0.48 6.24
C ASN A 20 -5.03 1.67 5.65
N GLY A 21 -5.14 2.79 6.38
CA GLY A 21 -5.74 4.03 5.91
C GLY A 21 -7.25 3.94 5.80
N TRP A 22 -7.80 3.68 4.62
CA TRP A 22 -9.25 3.61 4.41
C TRP A 22 -9.76 2.16 4.39
N ASP A 23 -9.43 1.39 5.45
CA ASP A 23 -9.87 0.02 5.63
C ASP A 23 -11.17 -0.03 6.49
N ARG A 24 -11.73 -1.22 6.64
CA ARG A 24 -12.97 -1.47 7.37
C ARG A 24 -13.00 -0.86 8.78
N HIS A 25 -11.87 -0.90 9.49
CA HIS A 25 -11.79 -0.36 10.84
C HIS A 25 -11.90 1.18 10.84
N GLU A 26 -11.26 1.84 9.91
CA GLU A 26 -11.27 3.31 9.76
C GLU A 26 -12.62 3.79 9.25
N ARG A 27 -13.27 3.04 8.34
CA ARG A 27 -14.64 3.33 7.92
C ARG A 27 -15.65 3.19 9.05
N ALA A 28 -15.49 2.19 9.94
CA ALA A 28 -16.34 2.07 11.11
C ALA A 28 -16.23 3.29 12.06
N LYS A 29 -15.03 3.88 12.19
CA LYS A 29 -14.84 5.14 12.92
C LYS A 29 -15.56 6.31 12.23
N ALA A 30 -15.51 6.37 10.89
CA ALA A 30 -16.22 7.39 10.12
C ALA A 30 -17.74 7.29 10.31
N VAL A 31 -18.28 6.07 10.20
CA VAL A 31 -19.70 5.78 10.42
C VAL A 31 -20.15 6.30 11.79
N ALA A 32 -19.38 6.00 12.84
CA ALA A 32 -19.69 6.45 14.21
C ALA A 32 -19.58 7.97 14.39
N LEU A 33 -18.51 8.58 13.85
CA LEU A 33 -18.25 10.01 14.01
C LEU A 33 -19.23 10.89 13.25
N PHE A 34 -19.55 10.51 12.02
CA PHE A 34 -20.38 11.27 11.09
C PHE A 34 -21.84 10.82 11.07
N ALA A 35 -22.22 9.89 11.96
CA ALA A 35 -23.57 9.33 12.07
C ALA A 35 -24.12 8.83 10.72
N LEU A 36 -23.31 8.08 9.96
CA LEU A 36 -23.72 7.48 8.70
C LEU A 36 -24.55 6.21 8.96
N ASP A 37 -25.45 5.88 8.05
CA ASP A 37 -26.06 4.56 8.01
C ASP A 37 -25.00 3.53 7.58
N VAL A 38 -24.72 2.55 8.44
CA VAL A 38 -23.63 1.60 8.24
C VAL A 38 -23.90 0.68 7.05
N GLU A 39 -25.13 0.21 6.88
CA GLU A 39 -25.48 -0.75 5.82
C GLU A 39 -25.46 -0.07 4.46
N ASP A 40 -26.03 1.14 4.34
CA ASP A 40 -26.01 1.89 3.08
C ASP A 40 -24.59 2.34 2.72
N PHE A 41 -23.81 2.83 3.69
CA PHE A 41 -22.43 3.28 3.45
C PHE A 41 -21.52 2.12 3.01
N GLU A 42 -21.51 0.98 3.71
CA GLU A 42 -20.66 -0.16 3.33
C GLU A 42 -21.08 -0.77 1.99
N ARG A 43 -22.38 -0.85 1.70
CA ARG A 43 -22.86 -1.30 0.38
C ARG A 43 -22.36 -0.39 -0.73
N ARG A 44 -22.49 0.94 -0.60
CA ARG A 44 -21.97 1.92 -1.56
C ARG A 44 -20.46 1.87 -1.71
N HIS A 45 -19.76 1.66 -0.59
CA HIS A 45 -18.31 1.46 -0.61
C HIS A 45 -17.92 0.21 -1.42
N GLU A 46 -18.59 -0.92 -1.19
CA GLU A 46 -18.34 -2.15 -1.94
C GLU A 46 -18.56 -1.98 -3.45
N ASP A 47 -19.59 -1.22 -3.84
CA ASP A 47 -19.88 -0.91 -5.24
C ASP A 47 -18.78 -0.01 -5.88
N ALA A 48 -18.20 0.92 -5.13
CA ALA A 48 -17.28 1.95 -5.62
C ALA A 48 -15.79 1.59 -5.49
N VAL A 49 -15.39 0.80 -4.47
CA VAL A 49 -14.00 0.63 -4.05
C VAL A 49 -13.09 0.09 -5.16
N GLY A 50 -13.57 -0.84 -5.96
CA GLY A 50 -12.79 -1.39 -7.07
C GLY A 50 -12.40 -0.35 -8.11
N THR A 51 -13.33 0.55 -8.46
CA THR A 51 -13.12 1.66 -9.40
C THR A 51 -12.21 2.72 -8.78
N PHE A 52 -12.44 3.03 -7.50
CA PHE A 52 -11.68 4.01 -6.74
C PHE A 52 -10.21 3.61 -6.56
N GLU A 53 -9.94 2.40 -6.10
CA GLU A 53 -8.57 1.88 -5.95
C GLU A 53 -7.85 1.64 -7.28
N ALA A 54 -8.59 1.40 -8.37
CA ALA A 54 -7.99 1.30 -9.71
C ALA A 54 -7.70 2.67 -10.35
N GLY A 55 -8.01 3.79 -9.67
CA GLY A 55 -7.75 5.15 -10.15
C GLY A 55 -8.72 5.65 -11.24
N ASN A 56 -9.85 4.97 -11.42
CA ASN A 56 -10.89 5.34 -12.38
C ASN A 56 -12.02 6.18 -11.74
N MET A 57 -11.83 6.60 -10.50
CA MET A 57 -12.75 7.43 -9.72
C MET A 57 -11.91 8.33 -8.81
N THR A 58 -12.21 9.61 -8.77
CA THR A 58 -11.60 10.58 -7.86
C THR A 58 -12.15 10.42 -6.44
N LEU A 59 -11.47 11.00 -5.45
CA LEU A 59 -11.97 11.02 -4.07
C LEU A 59 -13.30 11.79 -3.96
N ASP A 60 -13.49 12.84 -4.76
CA ASP A 60 -14.75 13.58 -4.77
C ASP A 60 -15.92 12.75 -5.32
N GLU A 61 -15.74 12.05 -6.43
CA GLU A 61 -16.74 11.14 -6.99
C GLU A 61 -17.06 9.98 -6.04
N TYR A 62 -16.01 9.39 -5.41
CA TYR A 62 -16.22 8.36 -4.38
C TYR A 62 -17.06 8.89 -3.21
N LEU A 63 -16.81 10.11 -2.75
CA LEU A 63 -17.57 10.72 -1.67
C LEU A 63 -18.98 11.11 -2.09
N ASP A 64 -19.21 11.51 -3.37
CA ASP A 64 -20.55 11.74 -3.90
C ASP A 64 -21.39 10.46 -3.86
N ASP A 65 -20.80 9.34 -4.25
CA ASP A 65 -21.50 8.06 -4.31
C ASP A 65 -21.72 7.45 -2.91
N THR A 66 -20.80 7.66 -1.96
CA THR A 66 -20.81 6.92 -0.68
C THR A 66 -21.31 7.74 0.51
N VAL A 67 -21.03 9.04 0.54
CA VAL A 67 -21.30 9.89 1.72
C VAL A 67 -22.27 11.01 1.39
N PHE A 68 -22.02 11.77 0.33
CA PHE A 68 -22.78 12.97 -0.05
C PHE A 68 -23.87 12.72 -1.07
N CYS A 69 -24.29 11.47 -1.23
CA CYS A 69 -25.50 11.10 -1.96
C CYS A 69 -26.77 11.69 -1.32
N GLU A 70 -26.68 12.18 -0.10
CA GLU A 70 -27.69 12.94 0.59
C GLU A 70 -27.09 14.13 1.37
N LYS A 71 -27.95 15.06 1.83
CA LYS A 71 -27.49 16.24 2.58
C LYS A 71 -26.90 15.85 3.94
N ARG A 72 -25.69 16.31 4.23
CA ARG A 72 -24.98 16.09 5.50
C ARG A 72 -24.88 17.38 6.33
N SER A 73 -24.67 17.22 7.65
CA SER A 73 -24.43 18.32 8.58
C SER A 73 -22.95 18.73 8.67
N PHE A 74 -22.07 18.01 8.01
CA PHE A 74 -20.63 18.20 7.92
C PHE A 74 -20.20 18.47 6.47
N SER A 75 -19.06 19.10 6.30
CA SER A 75 -18.51 19.41 4.98
C SER A 75 -17.71 18.26 4.39
N ARG A 76 -17.49 18.31 3.08
CA ARG A 76 -16.64 17.37 2.35
C ARG A 76 -15.18 17.46 2.84
N ASP A 77 -14.69 18.64 3.11
CA ASP A 77 -13.32 18.84 3.58
C ASP A 77 -13.11 18.24 4.97
N GLU A 78 -14.06 18.37 5.89
CA GLU A 78 -14.02 17.69 7.19
C GLU A 78 -13.94 16.18 7.04
N PHE A 79 -14.70 15.60 6.11
CA PHE A 79 -14.66 14.16 5.88
C PHE A 79 -13.32 13.72 5.22
N LYS A 80 -12.83 14.48 4.23
CA LYS A 80 -11.52 14.23 3.61
C LYS A 80 -10.37 14.33 4.61
N ASP A 81 -10.41 15.32 5.49
CA ASP A 81 -9.39 15.47 6.53
C ASP A 81 -9.44 14.32 7.54
N PHE A 82 -10.63 13.85 7.88
CA PHE A 82 -10.77 12.63 8.67
C PHE A 82 -10.15 11.42 7.95
N MET A 83 -10.44 11.20 6.66
CA MET A 83 -9.84 10.10 5.88
C MET A 83 -8.31 10.18 5.87
N ARG A 84 -7.73 11.36 5.62
CA ARG A 84 -6.28 11.58 5.64
C ARG A 84 -5.67 11.28 7.02
N ALA A 85 -6.36 11.69 8.08
CA ALA A 85 -5.92 11.47 9.46
C ALA A 85 -5.87 10.00 9.87
N GLN A 86 -6.55 9.09 9.16
CA GLN A 86 -6.44 7.66 9.39
C GLN A 86 -5.11 7.08 8.87
N SER A 87 -4.40 7.81 8.02
CA SER A 87 -3.09 7.43 7.50
C SER A 87 -2.00 7.82 8.49
N GLN A 88 -1.51 6.86 9.26
CA GLN A 88 -0.46 7.04 10.25
C GLN A 88 0.79 6.24 9.86
N PRO A 89 2.01 6.83 9.85
CA PRO A 89 3.23 6.12 9.52
C PRO A 89 3.60 5.10 10.60
N PHE A 90 4.32 4.04 10.21
CA PHE A 90 5.04 3.14 11.11
C PHE A 90 6.53 3.49 11.08
N PRO A 91 7.02 4.33 12.01
CA PRO A 91 8.38 4.89 11.97
C PRO A 91 9.47 3.82 11.90
N ASP A 92 9.31 2.72 12.65
CA ASP A 92 10.30 1.64 12.70
C ASP A 92 10.38 0.86 11.38
N SER A 93 9.24 0.65 10.71
CA SER A 93 9.20 0.00 9.39
C SER A 93 9.78 0.91 8.30
N ILE A 94 9.47 2.21 8.35
CA ILE A 94 10.06 3.20 7.44
C ILE A 94 11.57 3.32 7.67
N ALA A 95 12.06 3.17 8.92
CA ALA A 95 13.49 3.14 9.22
C ALA A 95 14.18 1.95 8.53
N VAL A 96 13.54 0.78 8.41
CA VAL A 96 14.10 -0.35 7.63
C VAL A 96 14.29 0.06 6.16
N ALA A 97 13.28 0.64 5.53
CA ALA A 97 13.38 1.08 4.14
C ALA A 97 14.44 2.18 3.97
N ARG A 98 14.54 3.12 4.92
CA ARG A 98 15.54 4.19 4.90
C ARG A 98 16.97 3.66 5.00
N ASP A 99 17.21 2.69 5.88
CA ASP A 99 18.55 2.08 6.05
C ASP A 99 18.96 1.35 4.77
N LEU A 100 18.04 0.60 4.14
CA LEU A 100 18.28 -0.07 2.85
C LEU A 100 18.54 0.92 1.72
N ALA A 101 17.75 2.01 1.65
CA ALA A 101 17.94 3.08 0.66
C ALA A 101 19.30 3.76 0.82
N ALA A 102 19.72 4.06 2.06
CA ALA A 102 21.01 4.66 2.36
C ALA A 102 22.19 3.73 1.99
N ALA A 103 22.03 2.43 2.16
CA ALA A 103 23.05 1.44 1.76
C ALA A 103 23.22 1.35 0.23
N GLY A 104 22.20 1.68 -0.58
CA GLY A 104 22.27 1.76 -2.04
C GLY A 104 22.55 0.43 -2.75
N ARG A 105 22.34 -0.70 -2.08
CA ARG A 105 22.64 -2.04 -2.63
C ARG A 105 21.48 -2.72 -3.31
N HIS A 106 20.27 -2.24 -3.04
CA HIS A 106 19.02 -2.79 -3.55
C HIS A 106 18.16 -1.68 -4.14
N VAL A 107 17.41 -2.01 -5.18
CA VAL A 107 16.40 -1.12 -5.74
C VAL A 107 15.11 -1.31 -4.92
N LEU A 108 14.67 -0.24 -4.26
CA LEU A 108 13.46 -0.26 -3.45
C LEU A 108 12.29 0.30 -4.25
N MET A 109 11.14 -0.37 -4.21
CA MET A 109 9.92 0.02 -4.88
C MET A 109 8.71 -0.24 -4.00
N THR A 110 7.59 0.48 -4.22
CA THR A 110 6.33 0.15 -3.58
C THR A 110 5.42 -0.63 -4.52
N LEU A 111 4.55 -1.47 -3.96
CA LEU A 111 3.51 -2.20 -4.66
C LEU A 111 2.26 -2.26 -3.76
N ASN A 112 1.36 -1.30 -3.91
CA ASN A 112 0.25 -1.08 -2.98
C ASN A 112 -1.08 -0.81 -3.67
N ASN A 113 -2.18 -1.14 -2.96
CA ASN A 113 -3.52 -0.69 -3.32
C ASN A 113 -3.84 0.60 -2.57
N GLU A 114 -4.24 1.64 -3.30
CA GLU A 114 -4.74 2.89 -2.73
C GLU A 114 -5.33 3.78 -3.83
N SER A 115 -6.27 4.65 -3.49
CA SER A 115 -6.76 5.71 -4.37
C SER A 115 -5.70 6.79 -4.61
N ALA A 116 -5.86 7.58 -5.68
CA ALA A 116 -4.82 8.52 -6.11
C ALA A 116 -4.49 9.59 -5.06
N GLU A 117 -5.54 10.22 -4.49
CA GLU A 117 -5.36 11.34 -3.55
C GLU A 117 -4.85 10.87 -2.18
N LEU A 118 -5.36 9.74 -1.67
CA LEU A 118 -4.87 9.17 -0.40
C LEU A 118 -3.46 8.62 -0.56
N ASN A 119 -3.13 8.02 -1.70
CA ASN A 119 -1.79 7.56 -2.00
C ASN A 119 -0.78 8.72 -2.04
N ALA A 120 -1.10 9.80 -2.77
CA ALA A 120 -0.26 10.99 -2.82
C ALA A 120 -0.03 11.60 -1.42
N HIS A 121 -1.10 11.69 -0.61
CA HIS A 121 -1.00 12.13 0.77
C HIS A 121 -0.04 11.25 1.59
N ARG A 122 -0.15 9.92 1.50
CA ARG A 122 0.70 8.98 2.24
C ARG A 122 2.16 9.07 1.82
N LEU A 123 2.44 9.05 0.51
CA LEU A 123 3.81 9.14 0.00
C LEU A 123 4.51 10.40 0.48
N GLN A 124 3.80 11.52 0.52
CA GLN A 124 4.33 12.80 0.99
C GLN A 124 4.47 12.84 2.52
N SER A 125 3.39 12.55 3.26
CA SER A 125 3.35 12.69 4.72
C SER A 125 4.24 11.68 5.46
N PHE A 126 4.46 10.48 4.88
CA PHE A 126 5.37 9.47 5.43
C PHE A 126 6.83 9.68 4.98
N GLY A 127 7.09 10.63 4.08
CA GLY A 127 8.44 10.89 3.56
C GLY A 127 8.98 9.74 2.71
N LEU A 128 8.12 9.05 1.94
CA LEU A 128 8.53 7.87 1.16
C LEU A 128 9.17 8.23 -0.17
N LEU A 129 8.86 9.39 -0.75
CA LEU A 129 9.33 9.77 -2.10
C LEU A 129 10.85 9.63 -2.31
N PRO A 130 11.73 10.02 -1.37
CA PRO A 130 13.17 9.88 -1.57
C PRO A 130 13.72 8.47 -1.32
N LEU A 131 12.92 7.55 -0.78
CA LEU A 131 13.37 6.21 -0.39
C LEU A 131 13.19 5.17 -1.50
N PHE A 132 12.24 5.39 -2.41
CA PHE A 132 11.82 4.40 -3.39
C PHE A 132 12.08 4.91 -4.82
N SER A 133 12.57 4.03 -5.68
CA SER A 133 12.88 4.32 -7.09
C SER A 133 11.65 4.31 -7.99
N ALA A 134 10.59 3.58 -7.60
CA ALA A 134 9.31 3.51 -8.31
C ALA A 134 8.15 3.16 -7.38
N PHE A 135 6.95 3.56 -7.80
CA PHE A 135 5.71 3.40 -7.04
C PHE A 135 4.66 2.73 -7.92
N PHE A 136 4.41 1.44 -7.68
CA PHE A 136 3.38 0.67 -8.37
C PHE A 136 2.09 0.69 -7.54
N SER A 137 1.44 1.83 -7.50
CA SER A 137 0.18 2.01 -6.80
C SER A 137 -0.99 1.67 -7.73
N SER A 138 -1.97 0.92 -7.23
CA SER A 138 -3.10 0.42 -8.02
C SER A 138 -3.80 1.51 -8.81
N CYS A 139 -3.98 2.70 -8.23
CA CYS A 139 -4.59 3.86 -8.88
C CYS A 139 -3.81 4.41 -10.08
N TRP A 140 -2.50 4.17 -10.16
CA TRP A 140 -1.66 4.64 -11.28
C TRP A 140 -1.42 3.57 -12.34
N VAL A 141 -1.52 2.29 -11.95
CA VAL A 141 -1.30 1.18 -12.88
C VAL A 141 -2.61 0.54 -13.39
N GLY A 142 -3.76 0.96 -12.85
CA GLY A 142 -5.08 0.47 -13.27
C GLY A 142 -5.34 -0.99 -12.90
N ALA A 143 -4.67 -1.52 -11.87
CA ALA A 143 -4.82 -2.91 -11.42
C ALA A 143 -4.60 -3.02 -9.92
N VAL A 144 -5.40 -3.83 -9.22
CA VAL A 144 -5.39 -3.99 -7.77
C VAL A 144 -4.84 -5.36 -7.36
N LYS A 145 -4.12 -5.42 -6.23
CA LYS A 145 -3.80 -6.69 -5.56
C LYS A 145 -5.10 -7.35 -5.05
N PRO A 146 -5.25 -8.65 -5.09
CA PRO A 146 -4.28 -9.69 -5.50
C PRO A 146 -4.32 -10.06 -6.99
N SER A 147 -4.91 -9.23 -7.88
CA SER A 147 -4.87 -9.52 -9.31
C SER A 147 -3.43 -9.69 -9.80
N ARG A 148 -3.17 -10.77 -10.53
CA ARG A 148 -1.86 -11.05 -11.13
C ARG A 148 -1.32 -9.86 -11.95
N ARG A 149 -2.21 -9.08 -12.55
CA ARG A 149 -1.87 -7.98 -13.45
C ARG A 149 -0.96 -6.94 -12.81
N ILE A 150 -1.19 -6.52 -11.56
CA ILE A 150 -0.37 -5.48 -10.91
C ILE A 150 1.08 -5.94 -10.70
N TYR A 151 1.28 -7.22 -10.39
CA TYR A 151 2.63 -7.81 -10.22
C TYR A 151 3.36 -7.92 -11.56
N GLU A 152 2.64 -8.29 -12.63
CA GLU A 152 3.19 -8.31 -13.99
C GLU A 152 3.59 -6.91 -14.45
N VAL A 153 2.76 -5.89 -14.20
CA VAL A 153 3.09 -4.49 -14.50
C VAL A 153 4.34 -4.07 -13.72
N ALA A 154 4.41 -4.37 -12.42
CA ALA A 154 5.56 -4.03 -11.60
C ALA A 154 6.84 -4.70 -12.13
N ARG A 155 6.81 -5.99 -12.46
CA ARG A 155 7.92 -6.72 -13.08
C ARG A 155 8.33 -6.13 -14.42
N ASP A 156 7.36 -5.91 -15.32
CA ASP A 156 7.64 -5.54 -16.72
C ASP A 156 8.15 -4.10 -16.83
N VAL A 157 7.63 -3.17 -16.00
CA VAL A 157 8.08 -1.78 -16.00
C VAL A 157 9.42 -1.62 -15.29
N SER A 158 9.62 -2.31 -14.16
CA SER A 158 10.90 -2.25 -13.42
C SER A 158 12.00 -3.09 -14.06
N GLN A 159 11.66 -4.03 -14.97
CA GLN A 159 12.57 -5.06 -15.51
C GLN A 159 13.21 -5.93 -14.41
N ALA A 160 12.57 -6.01 -13.26
CA ALA A 160 13.02 -6.82 -12.13
C ALA A 160 12.85 -8.32 -12.45
N ASP A 161 13.91 -9.11 -12.25
CA ASP A 161 13.81 -10.57 -12.30
C ASP A 161 13.09 -11.05 -11.02
N PRO A 162 11.95 -11.76 -11.13
CA PRO A 162 11.25 -12.27 -9.97
C PRO A 162 12.11 -13.15 -9.07
N GLY A 163 13.01 -13.98 -9.64
CA GLY A 163 13.93 -14.84 -8.87
C GLY A 163 14.95 -14.04 -8.03
N HIS A 164 15.17 -12.78 -8.36
CA HIS A 164 16.03 -11.82 -7.67
C HIS A 164 15.25 -10.73 -6.93
N SER A 165 13.96 -10.94 -6.70
CA SER A 165 13.04 -9.98 -6.07
C SER A 165 12.41 -10.55 -4.81
N VAL A 166 12.14 -9.67 -3.85
CA VAL A 166 11.32 -9.97 -2.67
C VAL A 166 10.15 -8.97 -2.55
N PHE A 167 8.99 -9.48 -2.20
CA PHE A 167 7.79 -8.68 -1.92
C PHE A 167 7.38 -8.83 -0.46
N VAL A 168 7.15 -7.71 0.22
CA VAL A 168 6.76 -7.59 1.63
C VAL A 168 5.32 -7.07 1.69
N ASP A 169 4.41 -7.80 2.33
CA ASP A 169 2.99 -7.45 2.47
C ASP A 169 2.44 -8.06 3.76
N ASP A 170 1.47 -7.41 4.41
CA ASP A 170 0.83 -7.89 5.64
C ASP A 170 -0.31 -8.90 5.38
N ARG A 171 -0.72 -9.07 4.10
CA ARG A 171 -1.85 -9.91 3.70
C ARG A 171 -1.38 -11.14 2.93
N PRO A 172 -1.59 -12.38 3.44
CA PRO A 172 -1.15 -13.60 2.77
C PRO A 172 -1.68 -13.75 1.34
N GLN A 173 -2.93 -13.30 1.08
CA GLN A 173 -3.53 -13.38 -0.26
C GLN A 173 -2.77 -12.53 -1.30
N ASN A 174 -2.10 -11.45 -0.91
CA ASN A 174 -1.30 -10.63 -1.80
C ASN A 174 0.07 -11.27 -2.10
N LEU A 175 0.59 -12.11 -1.21
CA LEU A 175 1.86 -12.79 -1.41
C LEU A 175 1.76 -13.96 -2.41
N THR A 176 0.60 -14.59 -2.50
CA THR A 176 0.39 -15.76 -3.37
C THR A 176 0.68 -15.48 -4.85
N PRO A 177 0.15 -14.40 -5.48
CA PRO A 177 0.47 -14.12 -6.88
C PRO A 177 1.94 -13.74 -7.11
N ALA A 178 2.58 -13.05 -6.16
CA ALA A 178 3.99 -12.70 -6.23
C ALA A 178 4.87 -13.96 -6.20
N ALA A 179 4.59 -14.89 -5.28
CA ALA A 179 5.27 -16.18 -5.21
C ALA A 179 5.07 -17.01 -6.48
N ALA A 180 3.86 -17.01 -7.06
CA ALA A 180 3.56 -17.69 -8.32
C ALA A 180 4.35 -17.13 -9.53
N LEU A 181 4.80 -15.87 -9.46
CA LEU A 181 5.72 -15.26 -10.43
C LEU A 181 7.20 -15.58 -10.16
N GLY A 182 7.52 -16.23 -9.04
CA GLY A 182 8.89 -16.59 -8.65
C GLY A 182 9.56 -15.62 -7.68
N MET A 183 8.84 -14.60 -7.17
CA MET A 183 9.38 -13.71 -6.16
C MET A 183 9.51 -14.41 -4.81
N ARG A 184 10.53 -14.03 -4.02
CA ARG A 184 10.51 -14.29 -2.58
C ARG A 184 9.43 -13.45 -1.93
N THR A 185 8.83 -13.95 -0.85
CA THR A 185 7.77 -13.22 -0.14
C THR A 185 8.03 -13.20 1.34
N ILE A 186 7.70 -12.07 1.98
CA ILE A 186 7.76 -11.90 3.43
C ILE A 186 6.37 -11.46 3.90
N LEU A 187 5.74 -12.28 4.76
CA LEU A 187 4.54 -11.87 5.46
C LEU A 187 4.95 -10.95 6.62
N PHE A 188 4.63 -9.68 6.49
CA PHE A 188 4.98 -8.66 7.47
C PHE A 188 4.18 -8.84 8.77
N LYS A 189 4.86 -8.63 9.91
CA LYS A 189 4.27 -8.61 11.25
C LYS A 189 4.71 -7.37 12.03
N ASP A 190 6.02 -7.10 12.02
CA ASP A 190 6.65 -5.95 12.67
C ASP A 190 8.03 -5.67 12.05
N ALA A 191 8.58 -4.48 12.35
CA ALA A 191 9.87 -4.04 11.80
C ALA A 191 11.05 -4.93 12.22
N ALA A 192 11.03 -5.51 13.42
CA ALA A 192 12.10 -6.37 13.90
C ALA A 192 12.11 -7.72 13.16
N GLN A 193 10.92 -8.31 12.94
CA GLN A 193 10.80 -9.50 12.10
C GLN A 193 11.21 -9.19 10.66
N LEU A 194 10.77 -8.06 10.10
CA LEU A 194 11.12 -7.66 8.73
C LEU A 194 12.64 -7.58 8.54
N ARG A 195 13.38 -6.94 9.47
CA ARG A 195 14.85 -6.88 9.42
C ARG A 195 15.49 -8.27 9.40
N ARG A 196 15.03 -9.16 10.27
CA ARG A 196 15.56 -10.54 10.32
C ARG A 196 15.31 -11.31 9.02
N ASP A 197 14.11 -11.22 8.49
CA ASP A 197 13.71 -12.00 7.31
C ASP A 197 14.38 -11.46 6.04
N LEU A 198 14.54 -10.14 5.92
CA LEU A 198 15.32 -9.52 4.85
C LEU A 198 16.79 -9.91 4.94
N ALA A 199 17.40 -9.86 6.13
CA ALA A 199 18.79 -10.27 6.33
C ALA A 199 19.02 -11.76 6.00
N ALA A 200 18.07 -12.64 6.31
CA ALA A 200 18.13 -14.06 5.94
C ALA A 200 18.13 -14.28 4.41
N LEU A 201 17.62 -13.32 3.63
CA LEU A 201 17.67 -13.30 2.17
C LEU A 201 18.90 -12.56 1.61
N GLY A 202 19.80 -12.08 2.49
CA GLY A 202 20.96 -11.28 2.09
C GLY A 202 20.62 -9.81 1.77
N VAL A 203 19.46 -9.34 2.23
CA VAL A 203 18.99 -7.95 2.09
C VAL A 203 19.19 -7.26 3.44
N ASP A 204 20.31 -6.57 3.57
CA ASP A 204 20.65 -5.81 4.76
C ASP A 204 21.27 -4.45 4.43
N ALA A 205 21.30 -3.54 5.38
CA ALA A 205 21.92 -2.22 5.20
C ALA A 205 23.46 -2.25 5.23
N GLY A 206 24.07 -3.41 5.55
CA GLY A 206 25.51 -3.52 5.85
C GLY A 206 25.80 -3.13 7.30
N ALA A 207 26.94 -3.61 7.78
CA ALA A 207 27.52 -3.16 9.03
C ALA A 207 28.32 -1.88 8.81
#